data_c22d29d87fb166b206be1f77530b846d
#
_entry.id   c22d29d87fb166b206be1f77530b846d
#
_cell.length_a   1.000
_cell.length_b   1.000
_cell.length_c   1.000
_cell.angle_alpha   90.00
_cell.angle_beta   90.00
_cell.angle_gamma   90.00
#
_symmetry.space_group_name_H-M   'P 1'
#
loop_
_entity.id
_entity.type
_entity.pdbx_description
1 polymer ?
#
loop_
_entity_poly.entity_id
_entity_poly.type
_entity_poly.pdbx_seq_one_letter_code
_entity_poly.pdbx_strand_id
1 'polypeptide(L)'
;MIRAQGNLIRLLDLDDDFIIDLKYATADNFTGQKIYLSGECWIDRHTAGILCRAKDIFKKGRYRVKIWDAYRPISAQKRFWEVLPDDRFVARPPDMAAIKSFRPTHMNGMCVDVTLTDLAGNEIEMPSPFDMLTGEASLDYPGHTETARKNGTYLRRVMESVGFVHYDDEWWHFYDMTGEPQPFTDYSI
;
A
#
# COMPACT_ATOMS: atom_id res chain seq x y z
N MET A 1 20.11 6.48 -11.52
CA MET A 1 20.44 5.08 -11.15
C MET A 1 19.43 4.62 -10.12
N ILE A 2 18.80 3.45 -10.30
CA ILE A 2 17.79 2.93 -9.36
C ILE A 2 18.48 2.40 -8.12
N ARG A 3 18.18 2.96 -6.95
CA ARG A 3 18.65 2.44 -5.65
C ARG A 3 17.91 1.16 -5.32
N ALA A 4 18.63 0.15 -4.81
CA ALA A 4 18.09 -1.16 -4.49
C ALA A 4 18.65 -1.71 -3.18
N GLN A 5 17.82 -2.50 -2.46
CA GLN A 5 18.18 -3.29 -1.29
C GLN A 5 17.56 -4.69 -1.44
N GLY A 6 18.35 -5.69 -1.76
CA GLY A 6 17.82 -6.99 -2.15
C GLY A 6 16.93 -6.85 -3.38
N ASN A 7 15.69 -7.32 -3.29
CA ASN A 7 14.69 -7.19 -4.35
C ASN A 7 13.89 -5.88 -4.31
N LEU A 8 14.04 -5.09 -3.24
CA LEU A 8 13.38 -3.79 -3.12
C LEU A 8 14.11 -2.74 -3.94
N ILE A 9 13.35 -1.84 -4.53
CA ILE A 9 13.85 -0.64 -5.22
C ILE A 9 13.14 0.59 -4.67
N ARG A 10 13.80 1.75 -4.77
CA ARG A 10 13.15 3.02 -4.48
C ARG A 10 12.25 3.40 -5.65
N LEU A 11 10.95 3.55 -5.39
CA LEU A 11 9.95 3.74 -6.45
C LEU A 11 10.22 4.99 -7.30
N LEU A 12 10.53 6.13 -6.69
CA LEU A 12 10.80 7.37 -7.43
C LEU A 12 12.10 7.38 -8.26
N ASP A 13 12.98 6.40 -8.06
CA ASP A 13 14.14 6.22 -8.95
C ASP A 13 13.76 5.48 -10.25
N LEU A 14 12.63 4.75 -10.23
CA LEU A 14 12.06 4.08 -11.39
C LEU A 14 11.11 5.01 -12.17
N ASP A 15 10.22 5.69 -11.45
CA ASP A 15 9.21 6.58 -12.02
C ASP A 15 8.87 7.68 -11.00
N ASP A 16 9.05 8.94 -11.37
CA ASP A 16 8.85 10.11 -10.50
C ASP A 16 7.45 10.72 -10.56
N ASP A 17 6.53 10.11 -11.30
CA ASP A 17 5.15 10.59 -11.45
C ASP A 17 4.20 10.11 -10.33
N PHE A 18 4.70 9.40 -9.33
CA PHE A 18 3.95 9.04 -8.13
C PHE A 18 3.95 10.17 -7.10
N ILE A 19 2.88 10.26 -6.31
CA ILE A 19 2.84 11.09 -5.11
C ILE A 19 3.14 10.17 -3.91
N ILE A 20 4.20 10.47 -3.17
CA ILE A 20 4.57 9.69 -1.98
C ILE A 20 4.10 10.43 -0.74
N ASP A 21 3.21 9.79 0.02
CA ASP A 21 2.62 10.30 1.26
C ASP A 21 2.58 9.15 2.29
N LEU A 22 3.79 8.58 2.59
CA LEU A 22 3.89 7.45 3.51
C LEU A 22 3.39 7.84 4.89
N LYS A 23 2.22 7.37 5.28
CA LYS A 23 1.54 7.74 6.53
C LYS A 23 2.38 7.42 7.75
N TYR A 24 3.08 6.31 7.74
CA TYR A 24 3.93 5.88 8.86
C TYR A 24 5.29 6.57 8.92
N ALA A 25 5.63 7.41 7.94
CA ALA A 25 6.78 8.32 7.99
C ALA A 25 6.50 9.62 8.79
N THR A 26 5.27 9.81 9.25
CA THR A 26 4.82 10.92 10.09
C THR A 26 4.06 10.38 11.30
N ALA A 27 3.53 11.24 12.17
CA ALA A 27 2.63 10.85 13.24
C ALA A 27 1.14 10.84 12.83
N ASP A 28 0.83 11.18 11.58
CA ASP A 28 -0.54 11.18 11.02
C ASP A 28 -0.93 9.78 10.56
N ASN A 29 -1.11 8.86 11.52
CA ASN A 29 -1.50 7.48 11.34
C ASN A 29 -2.12 6.92 12.63
N PHE A 30 -2.68 5.70 12.59
CA PHE A 30 -3.38 5.10 13.74
C PHE A 30 -2.51 4.92 14.99
N THR A 31 -1.18 4.86 14.85
CA THR A 31 -0.27 4.71 16.01
C THR A 31 0.00 6.03 16.72
N GLY A 32 -0.28 7.17 16.08
CA GLY A 32 0.09 8.50 16.55
C GLY A 32 1.60 8.74 16.63
N GLN A 33 2.42 7.90 16.00
CA GLN A 33 3.88 7.93 16.06
C GLN A 33 4.50 7.87 14.68
N LYS A 34 5.67 8.51 14.51
CA LYS A 34 6.52 8.28 13.36
C LYS A 34 7.20 6.90 13.51
N ILE A 35 6.88 5.97 12.60
CA ILE A 35 7.37 4.59 12.60
C ILE A 35 8.53 4.43 11.61
N TYR A 36 8.39 4.94 10.37
CA TYR A 36 9.45 4.87 9.36
C TYR A 36 10.50 5.96 9.58
N LEU A 37 11.75 5.63 9.35
CA LEU A 37 12.87 6.57 9.54
C LEU A 37 12.90 7.64 8.46
N SER A 38 12.47 7.30 7.23
CA SER A 38 12.40 8.21 6.10
C SER A 38 11.05 8.21 5.42
N GLY A 39 10.82 9.13 4.50
CA GLY A 39 9.66 9.18 3.59
C GLY A 39 9.96 8.57 2.22
N GLU A 40 11.02 7.77 2.08
CA GLU A 40 11.35 7.12 0.81
C GLU A 40 10.50 5.86 0.61
N CYS A 41 9.77 5.80 -0.49
CA CYS A 41 8.95 4.65 -0.84
C CYS A 41 9.82 3.56 -1.47
N TRP A 42 9.96 2.45 -0.77
CA TRP A 42 10.59 1.23 -1.25
C TRP A 42 9.53 0.18 -1.58
N ILE A 43 9.74 -0.61 -2.61
CA ILE A 43 8.75 -1.57 -3.13
C ILE A 43 9.50 -2.71 -3.84
N ASP A 44 8.90 -3.90 -3.88
CA ASP A 44 9.42 -5.00 -4.70
C ASP A 44 9.54 -4.57 -6.18
N ARG A 45 10.61 -5.00 -6.83
CA ARG A 45 10.92 -4.62 -8.23
C ARG A 45 9.82 -5.03 -9.22
N HIS A 46 9.27 -6.23 -9.06
CA HIS A 46 8.19 -6.71 -9.93
C HIS A 46 6.91 -5.93 -9.67
N THR A 47 6.56 -5.76 -8.39
CA THR A 47 5.40 -4.98 -7.94
C THR A 47 5.46 -3.53 -8.42
N ALA A 48 6.66 -2.90 -8.39
CA ALA A 48 6.86 -1.57 -8.96
C ALA A 48 6.51 -1.53 -10.46
N GLY A 49 6.93 -2.55 -11.22
CA GLY A 49 6.65 -2.65 -12.66
C GLY A 49 5.16 -2.75 -12.98
N ILE A 50 4.39 -3.55 -12.21
CA ILE A 50 2.94 -3.62 -12.40
C ILE A 50 2.23 -2.35 -11.92
N LEU A 51 2.72 -1.72 -10.86
CA LEU A 51 2.18 -0.45 -10.37
C LEU A 51 2.38 0.70 -11.39
N CYS A 52 3.52 0.75 -12.09
CA CYS A 52 3.72 1.70 -13.18
C CYS A 52 2.68 1.51 -14.30
N ARG A 53 2.31 0.26 -14.64
CA ARG A 53 1.24 0.03 -15.63
C ARG A 53 -0.12 0.56 -15.16
N ALA A 54 -0.47 0.37 -13.88
CA ALA A 54 -1.69 0.94 -13.30
C ALA A 54 -1.66 2.47 -13.36
N LYS A 55 -0.55 3.09 -12.96
CA LYS A 55 -0.34 4.54 -13.01
C LYS A 55 -0.58 5.09 -14.41
N ASP A 56 -0.06 4.42 -15.45
CA ASP A 56 -0.26 4.88 -16.83
C ASP A 56 -1.73 4.84 -17.27
N ILE A 57 -2.52 3.90 -16.77
CA ILE A 57 -3.97 3.85 -17.01
C ILE A 57 -4.67 4.99 -16.26
N PHE A 58 -4.33 5.19 -14.97
CA PHE A 58 -4.90 6.29 -14.18
C PHE A 58 -4.59 7.66 -14.78
N LYS A 59 -3.36 7.85 -15.28
CA LYS A 59 -2.95 9.09 -15.94
C LYS A 59 -3.80 9.41 -17.19
N LYS A 60 -4.16 8.41 -17.99
CA LYS A 60 -5.10 8.57 -19.12
C LYS A 60 -6.50 8.96 -18.62
N GLY A 61 -6.90 8.48 -17.45
CA GLY A 61 -8.13 8.86 -16.76
C GLY A 61 -8.06 10.24 -16.06
N ARG A 62 -6.93 10.96 -16.18
CA ARG A 62 -6.64 12.26 -15.54
C ARG A 62 -6.50 12.18 -14.01
N TYR A 63 -5.98 11.07 -13.52
CA TYR A 63 -5.65 10.85 -12.11
C TYR A 63 -4.15 10.62 -11.92
N ARG A 64 -3.66 10.90 -10.71
CA ARG A 64 -2.35 10.47 -10.23
C ARG A 64 -2.51 9.48 -9.09
N VAL A 65 -1.54 8.59 -8.96
CA VAL A 65 -1.50 7.61 -7.86
C VAL A 65 -0.72 8.21 -6.69
N LYS A 66 -1.33 8.19 -5.50
CA LYS A 66 -0.70 8.53 -4.23
C LYS A 66 -0.48 7.25 -3.43
N ILE A 67 0.72 7.07 -2.90
CA ILE A 67 1.14 5.90 -2.12
C ILE A 67 1.13 6.27 -0.65
N TRP A 68 0.37 5.52 0.15
CA TRP A 68 0.31 5.64 1.61
C TRP A 68 1.21 4.64 2.33
N ASP A 69 1.36 3.43 1.78
CA ASP A 69 2.32 2.42 2.25
C ASP A 69 2.74 1.49 1.11
N ALA A 70 3.94 0.91 1.22
CA ALA A 70 4.45 -0.08 0.30
C ALA A 70 5.32 -1.10 1.06
N TYR A 71 6.65 -1.00 1.03
CA TYR A 71 7.48 -1.83 1.88
C TYR A 71 7.39 -1.38 3.34
N ARG A 72 7.09 -2.33 4.22
CA ARG A 72 7.02 -2.18 5.67
C ARG A 72 8.01 -3.12 6.34
N PRO A 73 9.07 -2.65 7.03
CA PRO A 73 9.98 -3.51 7.76
C PRO A 73 9.27 -4.38 8.81
N ILE A 74 9.82 -5.57 9.10
CA ILE A 74 9.28 -6.43 10.17
C ILE A 74 9.24 -5.70 11.52
N SER A 75 10.24 -4.87 11.81
CA SER A 75 10.28 -4.03 13.02
C SER A 75 9.11 -3.05 13.11
N ALA A 76 8.71 -2.45 11.97
CA ALA A 76 7.53 -1.60 11.91
C ALA A 76 6.23 -2.40 12.16
N GLN A 77 6.10 -3.59 11.57
CA GLN A 77 4.95 -4.47 11.83
C GLN A 77 4.87 -4.88 13.31
N LYS A 78 6.01 -5.15 13.97
CA LYS A 78 6.05 -5.40 15.41
C LYS A 78 5.57 -4.19 16.20
N ARG A 79 5.98 -2.98 15.79
CA ARG A 79 5.55 -1.75 16.45
C ARG A 79 4.06 -1.51 16.31
N PHE A 80 3.46 -1.80 15.15
CA PHE A 80 2.00 -1.74 14.97
C PHE A 80 1.28 -2.67 15.94
N TRP A 81 1.76 -3.92 16.06
CA TRP A 81 1.19 -4.90 16.98
C TRP A 81 1.33 -4.50 18.45
N GLU A 82 2.42 -3.84 18.84
CA GLU A 82 2.57 -3.33 20.23
C GLU A 82 1.55 -2.22 20.55
N VAL A 83 1.17 -1.42 19.56
CA VAL A 83 0.18 -0.34 19.73
C VAL A 83 -1.25 -0.87 19.69
N LEU A 84 -1.54 -1.78 18.77
CA LEU A 84 -2.88 -2.34 18.56
C LEU A 84 -2.77 -3.87 18.35
N PRO A 85 -2.74 -4.68 19.42
CA PRO A 85 -2.62 -6.15 19.32
C PRO A 85 -3.98 -6.81 19.02
N ASP A 86 -4.57 -6.44 17.88
CA ASP A 86 -5.87 -6.93 17.42
C ASP A 86 -5.74 -7.40 15.96
N ASP A 87 -5.83 -8.72 15.75
CA ASP A 87 -5.62 -9.34 14.44
C ASP A 87 -6.75 -9.09 13.43
N ARG A 88 -7.81 -8.42 13.84
CA ARG A 88 -8.84 -7.88 12.93
C ARG A 88 -8.33 -6.68 12.13
N PHE A 89 -7.36 -5.94 12.67
CA PHE A 89 -6.86 -4.67 12.09
C PHE A 89 -5.37 -4.70 11.79
N VAL A 90 -4.58 -5.37 12.63
CA VAL A 90 -3.13 -5.43 12.48
C VAL A 90 -2.70 -6.88 12.39
N ALA A 91 -2.12 -7.28 11.27
CA ALA A 91 -1.58 -8.62 11.12
C ALA A 91 -0.50 -8.90 12.18
N ARG A 92 -0.54 -10.10 12.80
CA ARG A 92 0.50 -10.51 13.76
C ARG A 92 1.87 -10.48 13.12
N PRO A 93 2.89 -9.97 13.81
CA PRO A 93 4.27 -10.09 13.37
C PRO A 93 4.63 -11.55 13.10
N PRO A 94 5.35 -11.85 12.02
CA PRO A 94 5.67 -13.22 11.68
C PRO A 94 6.66 -13.84 12.69
N ASP A 95 6.43 -15.10 13.04
CA ASP A 95 7.49 -15.93 13.61
C ASP A 95 8.38 -16.44 12.47
N MET A 96 9.51 -15.77 12.25
CA MET A 96 10.43 -16.06 11.16
C MET A 96 10.95 -17.51 11.18
N ALA A 97 11.04 -18.15 12.37
CA ALA A 97 11.48 -19.54 12.49
C ALA A 97 10.40 -20.55 12.03
N ALA A 98 9.14 -20.15 12.06
CA ALA A 98 8.01 -21.01 11.69
C ALA A 98 7.59 -20.85 10.22
N ILE A 99 8.10 -19.84 9.48
CA ILE A 99 7.73 -19.60 8.09
C ILE A 99 8.28 -20.70 7.18
N LYS A 100 7.38 -21.38 6.48
CA LYS A 100 7.72 -22.41 5.47
C LYS A 100 7.65 -21.88 4.04
N SER A 101 6.84 -20.86 3.80
CA SER A 101 6.69 -20.20 2.51
C SER A 101 6.29 -18.74 2.72
N PHE A 102 6.73 -17.88 1.81
CA PHE A 102 6.34 -16.48 1.83
C PHE A 102 5.11 -16.24 0.96
N ARG A 103 4.34 -15.23 1.31
CA ARG A 103 3.21 -14.70 0.55
C ARG A 103 3.40 -13.21 0.35
N PRO A 104 2.73 -12.57 -0.62
CA PRO A 104 2.72 -11.13 -0.75
C PRO A 104 2.24 -10.46 0.54
N THR A 105 3.03 -9.52 1.04
CA THR A 105 2.72 -8.64 2.17
C THR A 105 3.51 -7.33 2.01
N HIS A 106 3.24 -6.33 2.85
CA HIS A 106 4.11 -5.16 2.94
C HIS A 106 5.55 -5.52 3.35
N MET A 107 5.77 -6.55 4.17
CA MET A 107 7.09 -6.93 4.68
C MET A 107 8.06 -7.48 3.63
N ASN A 108 7.59 -7.75 2.43
CA ASN A 108 8.43 -8.05 1.27
C ASN A 108 8.22 -7.06 0.11
N GLY A 109 7.48 -5.98 0.35
CA GLY A 109 7.23 -4.94 -0.64
C GLY A 109 6.24 -5.34 -1.75
N MET A 110 5.51 -6.44 -1.59
CA MET A 110 4.57 -6.97 -2.58
C MET A 110 3.12 -6.56 -2.31
N CYS A 111 2.89 -5.64 -1.37
CA CYS A 111 1.61 -4.96 -1.15
C CYS A 111 1.78 -3.47 -1.25
N VAL A 112 0.71 -2.79 -1.63
CA VAL A 112 0.64 -1.34 -1.68
C VAL A 112 -0.69 -0.84 -1.14
N ASP A 113 -0.63 0.25 -0.37
CA ASP A 113 -1.79 1.04 0.01
C ASP A 113 -1.81 2.32 -0.82
N VAL A 114 -2.83 2.48 -1.64
CA VAL A 114 -2.87 3.54 -2.65
C VAL A 114 -4.23 4.24 -2.70
N THR A 115 -4.17 5.50 -3.14
CA THR A 115 -5.35 6.28 -3.49
C THR A 115 -5.13 7.08 -4.77
N LEU A 116 -6.16 7.78 -5.20
CA LEU A 116 -6.11 8.64 -6.38
C LEU A 116 -6.23 10.11 -5.99
N THR A 117 -5.54 10.95 -6.77
CA THR A 117 -5.70 12.39 -6.73
C THR A 117 -6.07 12.90 -8.13
N ASP A 118 -6.52 14.15 -8.23
CA ASP A 118 -6.55 14.84 -9.50
C ASP A 118 -5.11 15.15 -10.00
N LEU A 119 -4.99 15.74 -11.20
CA LEU A 119 -3.67 16.07 -11.76
C LEU A 119 -2.92 17.16 -10.99
N ALA A 120 -3.61 17.95 -10.16
CA ALA A 120 -3.02 18.97 -9.31
C ALA A 120 -2.55 18.38 -7.96
N GLY A 121 -2.86 17.11 -7.67
CA GLY A 121 -2.52 16.41 -6.44
C GLY A 121 -3.55 16.55 -5.32
N ASN A 122 -4.73 17.12 -5.61
CA ASN A 122 -5.82 17.17 -4.64
C ASN A 122 -6.47 15.79 -4.52
N GLU A 123 -6.75 15.36 -3.30
CA GLU A 123 -7.46 14.11 -3.05
C GLU A 123 -8.87 14.17 -3.63
N ILE A 124 -9.31 13.06 -4.21
CA ILE A 124 -10.69 12.87 -4.66
C ILE A 124 -11.46 12.14 -3.57
N GLU A 125 -12.78 12.24 -3.59
CA GLU A 125 -13.62 11.52 -2.63
C GLU A 125 -13.47 10.01 -2.78
N MET A 126 -13.04 9.33 -1.72
CA MET A 126 -12.86 7.89 -1.65
C MET A 126 -13.73 7.30 -0.52
N PRO A 127 -13.87 5.96 -0.44
CA PRO A 127 -14.82 5.30 0.48
C PRO A 127 -14.67 5.71 1.94
N SER A 128 -13.45 5.79 2.46
CA SER A 128 -13.16 6.20 3.83
C SER A 128 -11.78 6.83 3.93
N PRO A 129 -11.44 7.50 5.04
CA PRO A 129 -10.05 7.82 5.35
C PRO A 129 -9.17 6.56 5.42
N PHE A 130 -7.87 6.73 5.18
CA PHE A 130 -6.87 5.69 5.40
C PHE A 130 -6.86 5.25 6.88
N ASP A 131 -6.50 4.00 7.15
CA ASP A 131 -6.50 3.41 8.50
C ASP A 131 -7.87 3.50 9.22
N MET A 132 -8.97 3.55 8.49
CA MET A 132 -10.30 3.43 9.07
C MET A 132 -10.49 1.99 9.59
N LEU A 133 -10.24 1.77 10.87
CA LEU A 133 -10.29 0.45 11.52
C LEU A 133 -11.73 0.02 11.86
N THR A 134 -12.63 0.14 10.88
CA THR A 134 -14.05 -0.26 10.98
C THR A 134 -14.52 -0.82 9.65
N GLY A 135 -15.72 -1.41 9.63
CA GLY A 135 -16.31 -1.92 8.39
C GLY A 135 -16.51 -0.89 7.27
N GLU A 136 -16.37 0.40 7.57
CA GLU A 136 -16.40 1.48 6.56
C GLU A 136 -15.19 1.48 5.63
N ALA A 137 -14.10 0.79 5.98
CA ALA A 137 -12.95 0.59 5.12
C ALA A 137 -13.24 -0.36 3.94
N SER A 138 -14.24 -1.21 4.06
CA SER A 138 -14.64 -2.09 2.96
C SER A 138 -15.31 -1.31 1.84
N LEU A 139 -14.95 -1.61 0.58
CA LEU A 139 -15.59 -1.01 -0.59
C LEU A 139 -17.11 -1.32 -0.65
N ASP A 140 -17.52 -2.45 -0.07
CA ASP A 140 -18.91 -2.90 -0.06
C ASP A 140 -19.76 -2.30 1.06
N TYR A 141 -19.20 -1.43 1.92
CA TYR A 141 -19.96 -0.77 2.97
C TYR A 141 -21.11 0.05 2.37
N PRO A 142 -22.38 -0.18 2.81
CA PRO A 142 -23.56 0.42 2.18
C PRO A 142 -23.70 1.92 2.40
N GLY A 143 -22.98 2.48 3.40
CA GLY A 143 -23.05 3.91 3.75
C GLY A 143 -22.21 4.83 2.86
N HIS A 144 -21.42 4.30 1.92
CA HIS A 144 -20.63 5.14 1.01
C HIS A 144 -21.52 5.96 0.06
N THR A 145 -21.08 7.19 -0.23
CA THR A 145 -21.69 7.99 -1.31
C THR A 145 -21.53 7.29 -2.66
N GLU A 146 -22.37 7.66 -3.62
CA GLU A 146 -22.25 7.15 -4.99
C GLU A 146 -20.89 7.51 -5.61
N THR A 147 -20.38 8.72 -5.36
CA THR A 147 -19.07 9.19 -5.83
C THR A 147 -17.94 8.37 -5.24
N ALA A 148 -17.90 8.19 -3.92
CA ALA A 148 -16.89 7.40 -3.25
C ALA A 148 -16.85 5.96 -3.75
N ARG A 149 -18.03 5.32 -3.87
CA ARG A 149 -18.15 3.96 -4.40
C ARG A 149 -17.67 3.85 -5.84
N LYS A 150 -18.01 4.81 -6.70
CA LYS A 150 -17.57 4.85 -8.09
C LYS A 150 -16.05 4.99 -8.18
N ASN A 151 -15.45 5.87 -7.39
CA ASN A 151 -14.01 6.10 -7.39
C ASN A 151 -13.24 4.89 -6.85
N GLY A 152 -13.67 4.30 -5.72
CA GLY A 152 -13.08 3.07 -5.17
C GLY A 152 -13.20 1.89 -6.14
N THR A 153 -14.36 1.71 -6.77
CA THR A 153 -14.57 0.66 -7.79
C THR A 153 -13.67 0.89 -9.02
N TYR A 154 -13.45 2.14 -9.43
CA TYR A 154 -12.54 2.46 -10.52
C TYR A 154 -11.09 2.13 -10.14
N LEU A 155 -10.66 2.52 -8.94
CA LEU A 155 -9.34 2.18 -8.41
C LEU A 155 -9.13 0.65 -8.44
N ARG A 156 -10.03 -0.11 -7.80
CA ARG A 156 -9.98 -1.57 -7.76
C ARG A 156 -9.87 -2.18 -9.16
N ARG A 157 -10.76 -1.81 -10.07
CA ARG A 157 -10.79 -2.38 -11.42
C ARG A 157 -9.50 -2.14 -12.20
N VAL A 158 -8.90 -0.95 -12.10
CA VAL A 158 -7.63 -0.67 -12.78
C VAL A 158 -6.49 -1.47 -12.16
N MET A 159 -6.39 -1.52 -10.82
CA MET A 159 -5.36 -2.31 -10.14
C MET A 159 -5.47 -3.80 -10.48
N GLU A 160 -6.67 -4.36 -10.45
CA GLU A 160 -6.92 -5.77 -10.84
C GLU A 160 -6.57 -6.02 -12.32
N SER A 161 -6.82 -5.06 -13.22
CA SER A 161 -6.52 -5.22 -14.64
C SER A 161 -5.04 -5.36 -14.97
N VAL A 162 -4.15 -4.97 -14.07
CA VAL A 162 -2.69 -5.10 -14.23
C VAL A 162 -2.08 -6.24 -13.43
N GLY A 163 -2.89 -6.96 -12.60
CA GLY A 163 -2.46 -8.16 -11.89
C GLY A 163 -2.43 -8.05 -10.36
N PHE A 164 -2.86 -6.94 -9.78
CA PHE A 164 -3.08 -6.88 -8.34
C PHE A 164 -4.35 -7.62 -7.93
N VAL A 165 -4.41 -8.05 -6.67
CA VAL A 165 -5.61 -8.56 -6.01
C VAL A 165 -5.99 -7.61 -4.91
N HIS A 166 -7.26 -7.23 -4.86
CA HIS A 166 -7.81 -6.33 -3.85
C HIS A 166 -8.05 -7.08 -2.52
N TYR A 167 -7.87 -6.41 -1.39
CA TYR A 167 -8.32 -6.89 -0.08
C TYR A 167 -9.69 -6.30 0.25
N ASP A 168 -10.69 -7.15 0.46
CA ASP A 168 -12.10 -6.71 0.54
C ASP A 168 -12.41 -5.83 1.75
N ASP A 169 -11.65 -5.97 2.85
CA ASP A 169 -11.85 -5.19 4.08
C ASP A 169 -11.20 -3.80 4.06
N GLU A 170 -10.30 -3.51 3.08
CA GLU A 170 -9.57 -2.25 2.96
C GLU A 170 -9.50 -1.80 1.50
N TRP A 171 -10.31 -0.79 1.12
CA TRP A 171 -10.42 -0.35 -0.27
C TRP A 171 -9.11 0.14 -0.90
N TRP A 172 -8.13 0.52 -0.11
CA TRP A 172 -6.81 1.01 -0.54
C TRP A 172 -5.76 -0.09 -0.72
N HIS A 173 -5.99 -1.31 -0.17
CA HIS A 173 -4.97 -2.35 -0.03
C HIS A 173 -4.97 -3.36 -1.18
N PHE A 174 -3.80 -3.57 -1.79
CA PHE A 174 -3.62 -4.45 -2.96
C PHE A 174 -2.39 -5.33 -2.83
N TYR A 175 -2.52 -6.60 -3.20
CA TYR A 175 -1.46 -7.60 -3.24
C TYR A 175 -0.99 -7.83 -4.67
N ASP A 176 0.34 -7.92 -4.89
CA ASP A 176 0.90 -8.50 -6.12
C ASP A 176 0.95 -10.02 -6.00
N MET A 177 0.02 -10.70 -6.68
CA MET A 177 -0.05 -12.16 -6.74
C MET A 177 0.60 -12.72 -8.01
N THR A 178 1.25 -11.89 -8.82
CA THR A 178 1.83 -12.28 -10.12
C THR A 178 3.35 -12.45 -10.05
N GLY A 179 4.02 -11.85 -9.07
CA GLY A 179 5.43 -12.01 -8.79
C GLY A 179 5.73 -13.24 -7.92
N GLU A 180 6.98 -13.70 -7.95
CA GLU A 180 7.45 -14.73 -7.01
C GLU A 180 7.59 -14.14 -5.60
N PRO A 181 6.93 -14.70 -4.57
CA PRO A 181 6.99 -14.16 -3.22
C PRO A 181 8.43 -14.14 -2.68
N GLN A 182 8.85 -12.95 -2.24
CA GLN A 182 10.16 -12.70 -1.69
C GLN A 182 10.17 -12.90 -0.16
N PRO A 183 11.33 -13.19 0.44
CA PRO A 183 11.46 -13.22 1.89
C PRO A 183 11.04 -11.90 2.55
N PHE A 184 10.47 -11.98 3.74
CA PHE A 184 10.24 -10.81 4.58
C PHE A 184 11.57 -10.25 5.05
N THR A 185 11.69 -8.93 5.08
CA THR A 185 12.94 -8.25 5.41
C THR A 185 12.73 -7.18 6.48
N ASP A 186 13.84 -6.75 7.08
CA ASP A 186 13.84 -5.72 8.12
C ASP A 186 14.86 -4.61 7.77
N TYR A 187 14.83 -4.17 6.50
CA TYR A 187 15.67 -3.06 6.08
C TYR A 187 15.14 -1.76 6.69
N SER A 188 16.04 -0.97 7.27
CA SER A 188 15.72 0.38 7.72
C SER A 188 15.41 1.28 6.52
N ILE A 189 14.27 1.95 6.52
CA ILE A 189 13.81 2.88 5.50
C ILE A 189 13.46 4.24 6.11
#